data_e5bfefa14aff5a4db96f69f77a06ee6a
#
_entry.id   e5bfefa14aff5a4db96f69f77a06ee6a
#
_cell.length_a   1.000
_cell.length_b   1.000
_cell.length_c   1.000
_cell.angle_alpha   90.00
_cell.angle_beta   90.00
_cell.angle_gamma   90.00
#
_symmetry.space_group_name_H-M   'P 1'
#
loop_
_entity.id
_entity.type
_entity.pdbx_description
1 polymer ?
#
loop_
_entity_poly.entity_id
_entity_poly.type
_entity_poly.pdbx_seq_one_letter_code
_entity_poly.pdbx_strand_id
1 'polypeptide(L)'
;YMVANLVGLSFAIDEGIAAYVPVAHDYLDAPEQLDRDWVLEQLKPILEDDAQAKVGQNLKYDASVLARYGIEMKGIKYDTMLASYVYNSVGGKHDMDSLALRFLQHSCISFEQIAGKGKNQLTFNQIELEQASPYAAEDADVTLRLHNRLFANIEQDEKLKSVYEEIEMPLVPVLSRIERTGVLIDDMKLSAQSVEIAARLEELEQKAYEIAEQEFNMNSP
;
A
#
# COMPACT_ATOMS: atom_id res chain seq x y z
N TYR A 1 -1.90 -1.47 7.17
CA TYR A 1 -1.33 -2.83 7.01
C TYR A 1 -0.86 -3.46 8.31
N MET A 2 -0.51 -2.68 9.32
CA MET A 2 -0.05 -3.19 10.64
C MET A 2 -1.10 -4.03 11.37
N VAL A 3 -2.38 -3.79 11.11
CA VAL A 3 -3.52 -4.52 11.69
C VAL A 3 -4.37 -5.23 10.63
N ALA A 4 -3.99 -5.14 9.35
CA ALA A 4 -4.74 -5.72 8.26
C ALA A 4 -4.76 -7.25 8.33
N ASN A 5 -5.92 -7.85 8.11
CA ASN A 5 -6.06 -9.29 7.95
C ASN A 5 -5.95 -9.67 6.47
N LEU A 6 -5.32 -10.80 6.21
CA LEU A 6 -5.22 -11.35 4.87
C LEU A 6 -6.59 -11.89 4.44
N VAL A 7 -7.13 -11.34 3.36
CA VAL A 7 -8.42 -11.75 2.78
C VAL A 7 -8.21 -12.69 1.59
N GLY A 8 -7.14 -12.50 0.85
CA GLY A 8 -6.76 -13.33 -0.29
C GLY A 8 -5.40 -12.91 -0.85
N LEU A 9 -4.93 -13.65 -1.84
CA LEU A 9 -3.67 -13.38 -2.55
C LEU A 9 -3.93 -13.40 -4.05
N SER A 10 -3.39 -12.42 -4.77
CA SER A 10 -3.44 -12.39 -6.23
C SER A 10 -2.05 -12.54 -6.83
N PHE A 11 -1.98 -13.22 -7.97
CA PHE A 11 -0.74 -13.53 -8.66
C PHE A 11 -0.91 -13.37 -10.17
N ALA A 12 0.12 -12.88 -10.84
CA ALA A 12 0.26 -12.92 -12.29
C ALA A 12 1.63 -13.50 -12.64
N ILE A 13 1.67 -14.35 -13.67
CA ILE A 13 2.91 -14.98 -14.17
C ILE A 13 3.24 -14.51 -15.58
N ASP A 14 2.22 -14.18 -16.37
CA ASP A 14 2.31 -13.61 -17.69
C ASP A 14 1.25 -12.52 -17.86
N GLU A 15 1.44 -11.59 -18.79
CA GLU A 15 0.47 -10.55 -19.09
C GLU A 15 -0.86 -11.17 -19.56
N GLY A 16 -1.95 -10.77 -18.91
CA GLY A 16 -3.28 -11.31 -19.16
C GLY A 16 -3.56 -12.65 -18.48
N ILE A 17 -2.62 -13.18 -17.69
CA ILE A 17 -2.80 -14.44 -16.93
C ILE A 17 -2.61 -14.15 -15.46
N ALA A 18 -3.69 -13.93 -14.75
CA ALA A 18 -3.70 -13.65 -13.31
C ALA A 18 -4.77 -14.47 -12.59
N ALA A 19 -4.55 -14.70 -11.32
CA ALA A 19 -5.47 -15.46 -10.47
C ALA A 19 -5.58 -14.81 -9.09
N TYR A 20 -6.74 -14.96 -8.47
CA TYR A 20 -6.99 -14.60 -7.08
C TYR A 20 -7.31 -15.85 -6.26
N VAL A 21 -6.72 -15.99 -5.09
CA VAL A 21 -6.95 -17.05 -4.12
C VAL A 21 -7.63 -16.45 -2.89
N PRO A 22 -8.96 -16.51 -2.78
CA PRO A 22 -9.70 -16.04 -1.61
C PRO A 22 -9.49 -16.99 -0.43
N VAL A 23 -9.34 -16.43 0.79
CA VAL A 23 -9.12 -17.21 2.02
C VAL A 23 -9.89 -16.69 3.24
N ALA A 24 -10.52 -15.50 3.15
CA ALA A 24 -11.19 -14.90 4.29
C ALA A 24 -12.29 -13.89 3.91
N HIS A 25 -13.04 -14.13 2.83
CA HIS A 25 -14.27 -13.39 2.59
C HIS A 25 -15.38 -13.89 3.52
N ASP A 26 -16.13 -12.95 4.11
CA ASP A 26 -17.12 -13.23 5.16
C ASP A 26 -18.46 -12.51 4.95
N TYR A 27 -18.78 -12.16 3.70
CA TYR A 27 -20.10 -11.64 3.36
C TYR A 27 -21.19 -12.72 3.48
N LEU A 28 -22.46 -12.28 3.55
CA LEU A 28 -23.60 -13.22 3.63
C LEU A 28 -23.61 -14.16 2.42
N ASP A 29 -23.74 -15.47 2.69
CA ASP A 29 -23.73 -16.54 1.68
C ASP A 29 -22.37 -16.67 0.92
N ALA A 30 -21.26 -16.19 1.50
CA ALA A 30 -19.94 -16.43 0.92
C ALA A 30 -19.69 -17.94 0.75
N PRO A 31 -19.22 -18.40 -0.43
CA PRO A 31 -18.91 -19.79 -0.64
C PRO A 31 -17.76 -20.27 0.25
N GLU A 32 -17.68 -21.57 0.47
CA GLU A 32 -16.54 -22.18 1.15
C GLU A 32 -15.23 -21.83 0.43
N GLN A 33 -14.24 -21.36 1.17
CA GLN A 33 -12.95 -20.96 0.66
C GLN A 33 -11.87 -21.91 1.16
N LEU A 34 -10.70 -21.86 0.53
CA LEU A 34 -9.55 -22.62 1.02
C LEU A 34 -9.14 -22.12 2.42
N ASP A 35 -8.69 -23.04 3.26
CA ASP A 35 -8.13 -22.69 4.56
C ASP A 35 -6.89 -21.80 4.39
N ARG A 36 -6.91 -20.65 5.03
CA ARG A 36 -5.86 -19.64 4.91
C ARG A 36 -4.50 -20.17 5.33
N ASP A 37 -4.44 -20.88 6.44
CA ASP A 37 -3.15 -21.32 7.00
C ASP A 37 -2.57 -22.42 6.10
N TRP A 38 -3.42 -23.30 5.56
CA TRP A 38 -3.01 -24.27 4.54
C TRP A 38 -2.50 -23.60 3.27
N VAL A 39 -3.19 -22.59 2.73
CA VAL A 39 -2.75 -21.85 1.53
C VAL A 39 -1.39 -21.20 1.78
N LEU A 40 -1.23 -20.55 2.93
CA LEU A 40 0.03 -19.91 3.29
C LEU A 40 1.17 -20.92 3.45
N GLU A 41 0.91 -22.10 4.01
CA GLU A 41 1.91 -23.17 4.10
C GLU A 41 2.38 -23.65 2.72
N GLN A 42 1.44 -23.79 1.75
CA GLN A 42 1.78 -24.19 0.38
C GLN A 42 2.58 -23.10 -0.35
N LEU A 43 2.28 -21.82 -0.12
CA LEU A 43 2.94 -20.70 -0.78
C LEU A 43 4.24 -20.26 -0.10
N LYS A 44 4.42 -20.60 1.17
CA LYS A 44 5.61 -20.20 1.95
C LYS A 44 6.93 -20.52 1.26
N PRO A 45 7.16 -21.73 0.67
CA PRO A 45 8.42 -22.03 0.00
C PRO A 45 8.74 -21.07 -1.16
N ILE A 46 7.73 -20.61 -1.90
CA ILE A 46 7.90 -19.65 -3.00
C ILE A 46 8.07 -18.23 -2.47
N LEU A 47 7.27 -17.85 -1.46
CA LEU A 47 7.30 -16.51 -0.88
C LEU A 47 8.62 -16.22 -0.14
N GLU A 48 9.21 -17.21 0.49
CA GLU A 48 10.49 -17.09 1.23
C GLU A 48 11.73 -17.45 0.39
N ASP A 49 11.57 -17.82 -0.88
CA ASP A 49 12.70 -18.09 -1.76
C ASP A 49 13.28 -16.76 -2.30
N ASP A 50 14.54 -16.52 -1.98
CA ASP A 50 15.28 -15.35 -2.46
C ASP A 50 15.67 -15.46 -3.95
N ALA A 51 15.77 -16.68 -4.48
CA ALA A 51 16.05 -16.92 -5.89
C ALA A 51 14.83 -16.65 -6.78
N GLN A 52 13.61 -16.74 -6.23
CA GLN A 52 12.38 -16.45 -6.95
C GLN A 52 12.11 -14.95 -6.91
N ALA A 53 12.41 -14.25 -8.01
CA ALA A 53 12.15 -12.82 -8.12
C ALA A 53 10.65 -12.51 -8.01
N LYS A 54 10.33 -11.48 -7.25
CA LYS A 54 8.96 -10.98 -7.04
C LYS A 54 8.87 -9.52 -7.44
N VAL A 55 7.74 -9.18 -8.05
CA VAL A 55 7.34 -7.82 -8.37
C VAL A 55 6.00 -7.50 -7.71
N GLY A 56 5.81 -6.27 -7.30
CA GLY A 56 4.53 -5.79 -6.79
C GLY A 56 4.42 -4.27 -6.83
N GLN A 57 3.30 -3.77 -6.38
CA GLN A 57 3.04 -2.34 -6.19
C GLN A 57 3.05 -2.03 -4.70
N ASN A 58 4.09 -1.37 -4.18
CA ASN A 58 4.28 -1.13 -2.75
C ASN A 58 4.41 -2.44 -1.94
N LEU A 59 5.28 -3.35 -2.40
CA LEU A 59 5.50 -4.68 -1.80
C LEU A 59 5.86 -4.67 -0.31
N LYS A 60 6.33 -3.54 0.20
CA LYS A 60 6.53 -3.35 1.64
C LYS A 60 5.23 -3.57 2.43
N TYR A 61 4.08 -3.18 1.87
CA TYR A 61 2.76 -3.43 2.44
C TYR A 61 2.48 -4.93 2.54
N ASP A 62 2.61 -5.65 1.43
CA ASP A 62 2.31 -7.09 1.35
C ASP A 62 3.25 -7.91 2.23
N ALA A 63 4.55 -7.59 2.19
CA ALA A 63 5.56 -8.20 3.07
C ALA A 63 5.22 -8.00 4.56
N SER A 64 4.70 -6.83 4.94
CA SER A 64 4.32 -6.54 6.32
C SER A 64 3.05 -7.28 6.74
N VAL A 65 2.07 -7.45 5.84
CA VAL A 65 0.88 -8.28 6.08
C VAL A 65 1.28 -9.74 6.24
N LEU A 66 2.07 -10.30 5.33
CA LEU A 66 2.52 -11.69 5.37
C LEU A 66 3.38 -12.00 6.61
N ALA A 67 4.19 -11.05 7.06
CA ALA A 67 5.00 -11.21 8.27
C ALA A 67 4.17 -11.46 9.52
N ARG A 68 2.92 -10.97 9.59
CA ARG A 68 1.98 -11.26 10.70
C ARG A 68 1.54 -12.71 10.73
N TYR A 69 1.65 -13.42 9.61
CA TYR A 69 1.35 -14.85 9.47
C TYR A 69 2.61 -15.71 9.48
N GLY A 70 3.75 -15.15 9.90
CA GLY A 70 5.01 -15.90 10.02
C GLY A 70 5.68 -16.22 8.69
N ILE A 71 5.38 -15.44 7.64
CA ILE A 71 6.02 -15.51 6.32
C ILE A 71 6.92 -14.30 6.13
N GLU A 72 8.20 -14.52 5.97
CA GLU A 72 9.16 -13.47 5.64
C GLU A 72 9.41 -13.45 4.14
N MET A 73 8.72 -12.55 3.44
CA MET A 73 8.83 -12.43 1.99
C MET A 73 10.28 -12.10 1.59
N LYS A 74 10.85 -12.91 0.71
CA LYS A 74 12.18 -12.73 0.12
C LYS A 74 12.11 -12.60 -1.39
N GLY A 75 13.23 -12.31 -2.03
CA GLY A 75 13.28 -12.14 -3.48
C GLY A 75 12.47 -10.94 -3.99
N ILE A 76 12.24 -9.91 -3.15
CA ILE A 76 11.64 -8.65 -3.55
C ILE A 76 12.62 -7.92 -4.46
N LYS A 77 12.46 -8.07 -5.77
CA LYS A 77 13.37 -7.50 -6.77
C LYS A 77 12.84 -6.24 -7.40
N TYR A 78 11.50 -6.12 -7.50
CA TYR A 78 10.88 -5.04 -8.25
C TYR A 78 9.64 -4.50 -7.54
N ASP A 79 9.51 -3.18 -7.55
CA ASP A 79 8.35 -2.47 -7.03
C ASP A 79 7.97 -1.37 -8.02
N THR A 80 6.76 -1.42 -8.56
CA THR A 80 6.31 -0.52 -9.63
C THR A 80 6.07 0.91 -9.12
N MET A 81 5.72 1.08 -7.85
CA MET A 81 5.62 2.41 -7.23
C MET A 81 6.99 3.07 -7.14
N LEU A 82 8.00 2.35 -6.65
CA LEU A 82 9.37 2.85 -6.56
C LEU A 82 9.98 3.06 -7.95
N ALA A 83 9.75 2.15 -8.90
CA ALA A 83 10.17 2.31 -10.29
C ALA A 83 9.62 3.60 -10.90
N SER A 84 8.34 3.87 -10.72
CA SER A 84 7.72 5.10 -11.18
C SER A 84 8.30 6.35 -10.51
N TYR A 85 8.57 6.28 -9.20
CA TYR A 85 9.16 7.38 -8.45
C TYR A 85 10.59 7.71 -8.93
N VAL A 86 11.42 6.69 -9.12
CA VAL A 86 12.79 6.85 -9.65
C VAL A 86 12.76 7.38 -11.08
N TYR A 87 11.86 6.85 -11.92
CA TYR A 87 11.74 7.29 -13.31
C TYR A 87 11.31 8.75 -13.43
N ASN A 88 10.35 9.20 -12.64
CA ASN A 88 9.89 10.58 -12.64
C ASN A 88 9.18 10.96 -11.33
N SER A 89 9.92 11.42 -10.34
CA SER A 89 9.41 11.79 -9.01
C SER A 89 8.37 12.92 -9.00
N VAL A 90 8.35 13.77 -10.01
CA VAL A 90 7.41 14.89 -10.15
C VAL A 90 6.28 14.61 -11.14
N GLY A 91 6.24 13.41 -11.71
CA GLY A 91 5.32 13.01 -12.78
C GLY A 91 3.85 12.83 -12.35
N GLY A 92 3.47 13.19 -11.14
CA GLY A 92 2.14 13.04 -10.59
C GLY A 92 2.05 11.90 -9.57
N LYS A 93 0.87 11.30 -9.43
CA LYS A 93 0.67 10.20 -8.48
C LYS A 93 1.38 8.91 -8.94
N HIS A 94 1.85 8.15 -7.96
CA HIS A 94 2.52 6.85 -8.16
C HIS A 94 1.65 5.66 -7.71
N ASP A 95 0.34 5.87 -7.53
CA ASP A 95 -0.63 4.79 -7.33
C ASP A 95 -0.86 4.02 -8.64
N MET A 96 -1.29 2.76 -8.49
CA MET A 96 -1.42 1.84 -9.60
C MET A 96 -2.38 2.35 -10.68
N ASP A 97 -3.54 2.88 -10.32
CA ASP A 97 -4.54 3.38 -11.27
C ASP A 97 -3.98 4.51 -12.13
N SER A 98 -3.30 5.47 -11.49
CA SER A 98 -2.66 6.59 -12.18
C SER A 98 -1.55 6.13 -13.12
N LEU A 99 -0.78 5.11 -12.71
CA LEU A 99 0.29 4.53 -13.52
C LEU A 99 -0.27 3.71 -14.69
N ALA A 100 -1.31 2.90 -14.45
CA ALA A 100 -1.97 2.12 -15.49
C ALA A 100 -2.55 3.03 -16.59
N LEU A 101 -3.23 4.10 -16.19
CA LEU A 101 -3.75 5.07 -17.15
C LEU A 101 -2.63 5.73 -17.96
N ARG A 102 -1.53 6.12 -17.31
CA ARG A 102 -0.42 6.84 -17.93
C ARG A 102 0.42 5.98 -18.87
N PHE A 103 0.79 4.78 -18.43
CA PHE A 103 1.78 3.95 -19.14
C PHE A 103 1.16 2.83 -19.96
N LEU A 104 -0.04 2.37 -19.61
CA LEU A 104 -0.74 1.27 -20.28
C LEU A 104 -2.00 1.73 -21.03
N GLN A 105 -2.44 2.98 -20.83
CA GLN A 105 -3.73 3.49 -21.33
C GLN A 105 -4.90 2.61 -20.86
N HIS A 106 -4.77 2.03 -19.67
CA HIS A 106 -5.71 1.13 -19.05
C HIS A 106 -6.39 1.81 -17.85
N SER A 107 -7.72 1.71 -17.79
CA SER A 107 -8.53 2.18 -16.66
C SER A 107 -8.86 0.97 -15.79
N CYS A 108 -8.26 0.89 -14.62
CA CYS A 108 -8.49 -0.20 -13.68
C CYS A 108 -9.90 -0.16 -13.08
N ILE A 109 -10.36 -1.30 -12.59
CA ILE A 109 -11.53 -1.39 -11.71
C ILE A 109 -11.16 -0.68 -10.40
N SER A 110 -11.83 0.41 -10.07
CA SER A 110 -11.52 1.14 -8.82
C SER A 110 -12.14 0.43 -7.62
N PHE A 111 -11.49 0.55 -6.45
CA PHE A 111 -12.04 0.01 -5.20
C PHE A 111 -13.43 0.57 -4.87
N GLU A 112 -13.68 1.85 -5.21
CA GLU A 112 -14.98 2.47 -5.02
C GLU A 112 -16.10 1.84 -5.87
N GLN A 113 -15.78 1.29 -7.04
CA GLN A 113 -16.78 0.61 -7.88
C GLN A 113 -17.28 -0.69 -7.26
N ILE A 114 -16.41 -1.42 -6.53
CA ILE A 114 -16.76 -2.70 -5.92
C ILE A 114 -17.16 -2.58 -4.45
N ALA A 115 -16.64 -1.58 -3.72
CA ALA A 115 -16.86 -1.40 -2.29
C ALA A 115 -17.86 -0.29 -1.94
N GLY A 116 -18.22 0.57 -2.91
CA GLY A 116 -19.01 1.78 -2.63
C GLY A 116 -18.17 2.92 -2.04
N LYS A 117 -18.84 3.99 -1.58
CA LYS A 117 -18.21 5.22 -1.10
C LYS A 117 -18.69 5.65 0.30
N GLY A 118 -17.85 6.41 0.99
CA GLY A 118 -18.22 7.12 2.22
C GLY A 118 -18.38 6.18 3.43
N LYS A 119 -19.32 6.54 4.31
CA LYS A 119 -19.50 5.84 5.59
C LYS A 119 -19.99 4.39 5.46
N ASN A 120 -20.57 4.03 4.34
CA ASN A 120 -21.09 2.69 4.05
C ASN A 120 -20.17 1.91 3.11
N GLN A 121 -18.93 2.36 2.89
CA GLN A 121 -17.97 1.64 2.08
C GLN A 121 -17.64 0.31 2.75
N LEU A 122 -17.75 -0.76 1.98
CA LEU A 122 -17.44 -2.12 2.42
C LEU A 122 -15.92 -2.30 2.59
N THR A 123 -15.53 -3.16 3.50
CA THR A 123 -14.17 -3.70 3.56
C THR A 123 -14.03 -4.84 2.54
N PHE A 124 -12.80 -5.14 2.11
CA PHE A 124 -12.57 -6.08 1.01
C PHE A 124 -13.13 -7.49 1.27
N ASN A 125 -13.10 -7.96 2.53
CA ASN A 125 -13.68 -9.24 2.94
C ASN A 125 -15.21 -9.31 2.79
N GLN A 126 -15.88 -8.16 2.72
CA GLN A 126 -17.33 -8.05 2.56
C GLN A 126 -17.79 -7.96 1.08
N ILE A 127 -16.84 -7.91 0.15
CA ILE A 127 -17.12 -7.83 -1.29
C ILE A 127 -17.35 -9.24 -1.84
N GLU A 128 -18.39 -9.42 -2.63
CA GLU A 128 -18.68 -10.70 -3.29
C GLU A 128 -17.56 -11.14 -4.22
N LEU A 129 -17.27 -12.44 -4.25
CA LEU A 129 -16.15 -13.00 -5.02
C LEU A 129 -16.25 -12.72 -6.52
N GLU A 130 -17.45 -12.59 -7.07
CA GLU A 130 -17.69 -12.22 -8.46
C GLU A 130 -17.11 -10.83 -8.81
N GLN A 131 -17.02 -9.95 -7.84
CA GLN A 131 -16.44 -8.60 -7.97
C GLN A 131 -15.01 -8.55 -7.46
N ALA A 132 -14.72 -9.17 -6.32
CA ALA A 132 -13.42 -9.18 -5.70
C ALA A 132 -12.36 -9.91 -6.55
N SER A 133 -12.73 -11.03 -7.20
CA SER A 133 -11.78 -11.84 -7.98
C SER A 133 -11.28 -11.12 -9.23
N PRO A 134 -12.13 -10.54 -10.10
CA PRO A 134 -11.65 -9.75 -11.23
C PRO A 134 -10.80 -8.55 -10.80
N TYR A 135 -11.21 -7.82 -9.74
CA TYR A 135 -10.47 -6.70 -9.21
C TYR A 135 -9.06 -7.11 -8.77
N ALA A 136 -8.95 -8.13 -7.91
CA ALA A 136 -7.66 -8.55 -7.38
C ALA A 136 -6.74 -9.21 -8.44
N ALA A 137 -7.32 -9.92 -9.42
CA ALA A 137 -6.58 -10.48 -10.52
C ALA A 137 -6.08 -9.39 -11.48
N GLU A 138 -6.91 -8.36 -11.76
CA GLU A 138 -6.51 -7.19 -12.55
C GLU A 138 -5.34 -6.47 -11.89
N ASP A 139 -5.38 -6.26 -10.57
CA ASP A 139 -4.29 -5.61 -9.82
C ASP A 139 -2.95 -6.33 -10.02
N ALA A 140 -2.95 -7.66 -9.99
CA ALA A 140 -1.74 -8.44 -10.23
C ALA A 140 -1.25 -8.36 -11.69
N ASP A 141 -2.16 -8.46 -12.67
CA ASP A 141 -1.83 -8.35 -14.10
C ASP A 141 -1.30 -6.96 -14.46
N VAL A 142 -2.00 -5.92 -14.01
CA VAL A 142 -1.61 -4.53 -14.25
C VAL A 142 -0.25 -4.24 -13.61
N THR A 143 0.01 -4.75 -12.41
CA THR A 143 1.32 -4.61 -11.76
C THR A 143 2.44 -5.24 -12.60
N LEU A 144 2.24 -6.43 -13.13
CA LEU A 144 3.22 -7.10 -14.00
C LEU A 144 3.46 -6.31 -15.30
N ARG A 145 2.40 -5.85 -15.95
CA ARG A 145 2.48 -5.02 -17.17
C ARG A 145 3.17 -3.68 -16.91
N LEU A 146 2.88 -3.04 -15.78
CA LEU A 146 3.57 -1.82 -15.36
C LEU A 146 5.05 -2.05 -15.11
N HIS A 147 5.42 -3.15 -14.48
CA HIS A 147 6.83 -3.53 -14.29
C HIS A 147 7.53 -3.63 -15.65
N ASN A 148 7.02 -4.42 -16.58
CA ASN A 148 7.61 -4.60 -17.89
C ASN A 148 7.80 -3.27 -18.62
N ARG A 149 6.84 -2.35 -18.49
CA ARG A 149 6.89 -1.05 -19.14
C ARG A 149 7.83 -0.06 -18.47
N LEU A 150 7.81 0.04 -17.14
CA LEU A 150 8.60 1.01 -16.38
C LEU A 150 10.05 0.59 -16.27
N PHE A 151 10.30 -0.69 -15.98
CA PHE A 151 11.67 -1.18 -15.80
C PHE A 151 12.48 -1.10 -17.08
N ALA A 152 11.87 -1.35 -18.24
CA ALA A 152 12.53 -1.16 -19.53
C ALA A 152 13.04 0.29 -19.74
N ASN A 153 12.37 1.29 -19.18
CA ASN A 153 12.86 2.68 -19.22
C ASN A 153 14.00 2.94 -18.24
N ILE A 154 13.95 2.32 -17.05
CA ILE A 154 15.00 2.44 -16.03
C ILE A 154 16.29 1.77 -16.51
N GLU A 155 16.20 0.60 -17.14
CA GLU A 155 17.37 -0.14 -17.64
C GLU A 155 18.17 0.62 -18.72
N GLN A 156 17.54 1.56 -19.41
CA GLN A 156 18.20 2.39 -20.44
C GLN A 156 19.03 3.53 -19.84
N ASP A 157 18.89 3.84 -18.57
CA ASP A 157 19.65 4.87 -17.87
C ASP A 157 20.37 4.28 -16.64
N GLU A 158 21.68 4.11 -16.77
CA GLU A 158 22.52 3.53 -15.71
C GLU A 158 22.42 4.27 -14.37
N LYS A 159 22.12 5.58 -14.36
CA LYS A 159 21.96 6.34 -13.12
C LYS A 159 20.63 6.02 -12.44
N LEU A 160 19.56 5.96 -13.21
CA LEU A 160 18.25 5.58 -12.69
C LEU A 160 18.27 4.12 -12.18
N LYS A 161 18.92 3.23 -12.93
CA LYS A 161 19.10 1.83 -12.57
C LYS A 161 19.87 1.70 -11.24
N SER A 162 21.00 2.38 -11.11
CA SER A 162 21.80 2.38 -9.85
C SER A 162 20.98 2.90 -8.67
N VAL A 163 20.25 4.01 -8.83
CA VAL A 163 19.37 4.53 -7.75
C VAL A 163 18.31 3.49 -7.37
N TYR A 164 17.67 2.88 -8.35
CA TYR A 164 16.63 1.91 -8.12
C TYR A 164 17.15 0.63 -7.43
N GLU A 165 18.19 0.03 -7.98
CA GLU A 165 18.70 -1.28 -7.52
C GLU A 165 19.58 -1.18 -6.27
N GLU A 166 20.35 -0.09 -6.11
CA GLU A 166 21.34 0.04 -5.04
C GLU A 166 20.85 0.88 -3.85
N ILE A 167 19.78 1.67 -4.03
CA ILE A 167 19.26 2.54 -2.97
C ILE A 167 17.80 2.18 -2.64
N GLU A 168 16.87 2.34 -3.57
CA GLU A 168 15.43 2.22 -3.30
C GLU A 168 15.00 0.79 -2.94
N MET A 169 15.39 -0.19 -3.75
CA MET A 169 15.01 -1.58 -3.48
C MET A 169 15.64 -2.14 -2.19
N PRO A 170 16.93 -1.91 -1.87
CA PRO A 170 17.49 -2.31 -0.59
C PRO A 170 16.86 -1.64 0.64
N LEU A 171 16.25 -0.46 0.49
CA LEU A 171 15.53 0.20 1.58
C LEU A 171 14.20 -0.47 1.94
N VAL A 172 13.55 -1.17 1.01
CA VAL A 172 12.25 -1.82 1.24
C VAL A 172 12.26 -2.71 2.50
N PRO A 173 13.14 -3.71 2.65
CA PRO A 173 13.17 -4.55 3.84
C PRO A 173 13.61 -3.78 5.10
N VAL A 174 14.44 -2.76 4.96
CA VAL A 174 14.88 -1.92 6.09
C VAL A 174 13.70 -1.13 6.65
N LEU A 175 12.97 -0.44 5.78
CA LEU A 175 11.80 0.36 6.17
C LEU A 175 10.68 -0.53 6.72
N SER A 176 10.41 -1.68 6.08
CA SER A 176 9.44 -2.66 6.59
C SER A 176 9.78 -3.11 8.02
N ARG A 177 11.05 -3.38 8.31
CA ARG A 177 11.49 -3.77 9.66
C ARG A 177 11.34 -2.62 10.66
N ILE A 178 11.73 -1.40 10.29
CA ILE A 178 11.58 -0.21 11.16
C ILE A 178 10.11 0.00 11.49
N GLU A 179 9.24 -0.01 10.50
CA GLU A 179 7.81 0.21 10.65
C GLU A 179 7.14 -0.87 11.50
N ARG A 180 7.51 -2.14 11.29
CA ARG A 180 7.00 -3.27 12.10
C ARG A 180 7.51 -3.26 13.54
N THR A 181 8.73 -2.77 13.78
CA THR A 181 9.27 -2.61 15.12
C THR A 181 8.54 -1.48 15.87
N GLY A 182 8.17 -0.42 15.14
CA GLY A 182 7.50 0.74 15.70
C GLY A 182 8.41 1.59 16.59
N VAL A 183 7.80 2.54 17.27
CA VAL A 183 8.45 3.44 18.23
C VAL A 183 7.64 3.48 19.53
N LEU A 184 8.33 3.57 20.66
CA LEU A 184 7.68 3.82 21.93
C LEU A 184 7.36 5.31 22.06
N ILE A 185 6.10 5.62 22.31
CA ILE A 185 5.61 6.97 22.51
C ILE A 185 5.45 7.20 24.02
N ASP A 186 6.00 8.31 24.52
CA ASP A 186 5.76 8.80 25.88
C ASP A 186 4.45 9.61 25.89
N ASP A 187 3.35 8.95 26.17
CA ASP A 187 2.01 9.53 26.20
C ASP A 187 1.83 10.55 27.33
N MET A 188 2.51 10.37 28.47
CA MET A 188 2.50 11.32 29.57
C MET A 188 3.15 12.63 29.16
N LYS A 189 4.29 12.57 28.46
CA LYS A 189 4.98 13.75 27.94
C LYS A 189 4.16 14.46 26.88
N LEU A 190 3.54 13.72 25.97
CA LEU A 190 2.67 14.30 24.93
C LEU A 190 1.44 14.97 25.58
N SER A 191 0.84 14.35 26.58
CA SER A 191 -0.29 14.93 27.31
C SER A 191 0.11 16.23 28.02
N ALA A 192 1.27 16.27 28.67
CA ALA A 192 1.78 17.47 29.29
C ALA A 192 2.04 18.60 28.26
N GLN A 193 2.66 18.26 27.14
CA GLN A 193 2.86 19.21 26.05
C GLN A 193 1.53 19.71 25.45
N SER A 194 0.53 18.85 25.32
CA SER A 194 -0.80 19.23 24.83
C SER A 194 -1.46 20.29 25.72
N VAL A 195 -1.35 20.14 27.04
CA VAL A 195 -1.86 21.13 28.02
C VAL A 195 -1.12 22.46 27.90
N GLU A 196 0.20 22.44 27.81
CA GLU A 196 1.03 23.63 27.64
C GLU A 196 0.70 24.38 26.34
N ILE A 197 0.60 23.62 25.23
CA ILE A 197 0.26 24.19 23.92
C ILE A 197 -1.15 24.80 23.94
N ALA A 198 -2.14 24.12 24.53
CA ALA A 198 -3.51 24.62 24.64
C ALA A 198 -3.55 25.96 25.39
N ALA A 199 -2.90 26.06 26.56
CA ALA A 199 -2.82 27.29 27.31
C ALA A 199 -2.13 28.42 26.51
N ARG A 200 -1.09 28.10 25.77
CA ARG A 200 -0.39 29.09 24.95
C ARG A 200 -1.21 29.54 23.74
N LEU A 201 -1.98 28.64 23.15
CA LEU A 201 -2.90 29.00 22.08
C LEU A 201 -4.00 29.95 22.56
N GLU A 202 -4.60 29.68 23.72
CA GLU A 202 -5.60 30.57 24.33
C GLU A 202 -5.04 31.96 24.60
N GLU A 203 -3.82 32.05 25.18
CA GLU A 203 -3.16 33.35 25.40
C GLU A 203 -2.92 34.11 24.08
N LEU A 204 -2.48 33.41 23.03
CA LEU A 204 -2.23 34.03 21.72
C LEU A 204 -3.52 34.46 21.03
N GLU A 205 -4.58 33.65 21.16
CA GLU A 205 -5.90 33.98 20.63
C GLU A 205 -6.47 35.27 21.26
N GLN A 206 -6.38 35.38 22.58
CA GLN A 206 -6.81 36.60 23.27
C GLN A 206 -6.01 37.83 22.83
N LYS A 207 -4.71 37.71 22.69
CA LYS A 207 -3.86 38.81 22.18
C LYS A 207 -4.22 39.20 20.74
N ALA A 208 -4.56 38.23 19.90
CA ALA A 208 -4.99 38.53 18.53
C ALA A 208 -6.33 39.28 18.49
N TYR A 209 -7.28 38.91 19.33
CA TYR A 209 -8.57 39.61 19.46
C TYR A 209 -8.40 41.03 20.01
N GLU A 210 -7.51 41.20 21.01
CA GLU A 210 -7.17 42.54 21.54
C GLU A 210 -6.58 43.45 20.45
N ILE A 211 -5.67 42.93 19.62
CA ILE A 211 -5.04 43.70 18.54
C ILE A 211 -6.01 44.01 17.42
N ALA A 212 -6.88 43.06 17.11
CA ALA A 212 -7.90 43.23 16.06
C ALA A 212 -9.15 44.03 16.50
N GLU A 213 -9.26 44.30 17.82
CA GLU A 213 -10.44 44.94 18.45
C GLU A 213 -11.74 44.20 18.20
N GLN A 214 -11.67 42.91 17.82
CA GLN A 214 -12.83 42.04 17.54
C GLN A 214 -12.44 40.57 17.59
N GLU A 215 -13.38 39.70 17.92
CA GLU A 215 -13.26 38.26 17.74
C GLU A 215 -13.47 37.87 16.27
N PHE A 216 -12.66 36.93 15.78
CA PHE A 216 -12.75 36.39 14.42
C PHE A 216 -12.32 34.93 14.41
N ASN A 217 -12.73 34.19 13.37
CA ASN A 217 -12.35 32.77 13.21
C ASN A 217 -10.92 32.66 12.69
N MET A 218 -9.97 32.33 13.58
CA MET A 218 -8.56 32.11 13.21
C MET A 218 -8.32 30.82 12.46
N ASN A 219 -9.27 29.88 12.40
CA ASN A 219 -9.14 28.61 11.70
C ASN A 219 -9.64 28.66 10.24
N SER A 220 -10.07 29.82 9.77
CA SER A 220 -10.52 30.03 8.39
C SER A 220 -9.69 31.14 7.75
N PRO A 221 -9.12 30.91 6.55
CA PRO A 221 -8.45 31.94 5.78
C PRO A 221 -9.43 32.99 5.25
#